data_29c20e0b36e4e40013b8a45ef496faf2
#
_entry.id   29c20e0b36e4e40013b8a45ef496faf2
#
_cell.length_a   1.000
_cell.length_b   1.000
_cell.length_c   1.000
_cell.angle_alpha   90.00
_cell.angle_beta   90.00
_cell.angle_gamma   90.00
#
_symmetry.space_group_name_H-M   'P 1'
#
loop_
_entity.id
_entity.type
_entity.pdbx_description
1 polymer ?
#
loop_
_entity_poly.entity_id
_entity_poly.type
_entity_poly.pdbx_seq_one_letter_code
_entity_poly.pdbx_strand_id
1 'polypeptide(L)'
;MKDKKNVLNGVRTVVFDLDGTLYDKTGLARRMVRRLWWCLPLLAAERIARRNMHYVQYASEEEFFGAFFAYMSRGHWWGIDIAAAWYHTVYLPTMVRLIRAHYKPRPEALELVEEAKAKGLKMAIYSDYGCVIEKMEALGIDPSPFELLISAPELGALKPSEPCARRVLEMLEADPATTLIVGDKEEKDGAAAKAVGARFYKI
;
A
#
# COMPACT_ATOMS: atom_id res chain seq x y z
N MET A 1 -5.81 20.14 -17.48
CA MET A 1 -4.84 19.08 -17.78
C MET A 1 -3.51 19.55 -17.21
N LYS A 2 -3.09 19.02 -16.03
CA LYS A 2 -1.75 19.29 -15.50
C LYS A 2 -0.74 18.66 -16.46
N ASP A 3 0.32 19.40 -16.78
CA ASP A 3 1.38 18.97 -17.71
C ASP A 3 2.00 17.64 -17.27
N LYS A 4 1.54 16.53 -17.84
CA LYS A 4 2.12 15.19 -17.66
C LYS A 4 3.60 15.13 -18.13
N LYS A 5 3.98 15.99 -19.07
CA LYS A 5 5.29 15.93 -19.74
C LYS A 5 6.51 16.23 -18.88
N ASN A 6 6.36 16.56 -17.59
CA ASN A 6 7.49 17.01 -16.79
C ASN A 6 7.54 16.44 -15.35
N VAL A 7 6.71 15.44 -15.03
CA VAL A 7 6.61 14.91 -13.65
C VAL A 7 7.92 14.29 -13.20
N LEU A 8 8.60 13.57 -14.07
CA LEU A 8 9.88 12.88 -13.79
C LEU A 8 11.14 13.74 -14.02
N ASN A 9 10.98 15.03 -14.29
CA ASN A 9 12.15 15.90 -14.47
C ASN A 9 12.91 16.10 -13.14
N GLY A 10 14.21 15.79 -13.12
CA GLY A 10 15.05 15.84 -11.93
C GLY A 10 14.77 14.73 -10.91
N VAL A 11 13.94 13.74 -11.24
CA VAL A 11 13.66 12.57 -10.40
C VAL A 11 14.69 11.49 -10.68
N ARG A 12 15.14 10.80 -9.61
CA ARG A 12 15.98 9.61 -9.66
C ARG A 12 15.30 8.38 -9.08
N THR A 13 14.34 8.59 -8.18
CA THR A 13 13.60 7.52 -7.50
C THR A 13 12.10 7.79 -7.55
N VAL A 14 11.31 6.77 -7.87
CA VAL A 14 9.84 6.85 -7.83
C VAL A 14 9.30 5.80 -6.88
N VAL A 15 8.54 6.22 -5.89
CA VAL A 15 7.85 5.33 -4.94
C VAL A 15 6.36 5.40 -5.23
N PHE A 16 5.78 4.29 -5.64
CA PHE A 16 4.36 4.20 -5.96
C PHE A 16 3.57 3.61 -4.78
N ASP A 17 2.44 4.20 -4.46
CA ASP A 17 1.38 3.49 -3.77
C ASP A 17 0.76 2.46 -4.73
N LEU A 18 0.11 1.42 -4.19
CA LEU A 18 -0.50 0.37 -5.00
C LEU A 18 -2.02 0.50 -5.05
N ASP A 19 -2.67 0.45 -3.87
CA ASP A 19 -4.12 0.28 -3.76
C ASP A 19 -4.89 1.61 -3.97
N GLY A 20 -5.36 1.86 -5.17
CA GLY A 20 -6.00 3.09 -5.62
C GLY A 20 -5.13 3.93 -6.53
N THR A 21 -3.85 3.60 -6.63
CA THR A 21 -2.85 4.28 -7.45
C THR A 21 -2.57 3.50 -8.73
N LEU A 22 -2.04 2.28 -8.64
CA LEU A 22 -1.78 1.46 -9.83
C LEU A 22 -3.07 0.89 -10.44
N TYR A 23 -4.16 0.83 -9.71
CA TYR A 23 -5.50 0.48 -10.19
C TYR A 23 -6.57 1.27 -9.45
N ASP A 24 -7.73 1.45 -10.07
CA ASP A 24 -8.87 2.08 -9.40
C ASP A 24 -9.58 1.08 -8.48
N LYS A 25 -9.41 1.22 -7.16
CA LYS A 25 -10.01 0.35 -6.14
C LYS A 25 -11.50 0.60 -5.87
N THR A 26 -12.15 1.46 -6.67
CA THR A 26 -13.58 1.75 -6.51
C THR A 26 -14.41 0.47 -6.52
N GLY A 27 -15.24 0.30 -5.49
CA GLY A 27 -16.08 -0.87 -5.31
C GLY A 27 -15.42 -2.10 -4.69
N LEU A 28 -14.09 -2.13 -4.46
CA LEU A 28 -13.39 -3.27 -3.85
C LEU A 28 -13.96 -3.61 -2.47
N ALA A 29 -14.15 -2.61 -1.60
CA ALA A 29 -14.72 -2.83 -0.27
C ALA A 29 -16.11 -3.48 -0.34
N ARG A 30 -16.97 -3.04 -1.26
CA ARG A 30 -18.31 -3.65 -1.45
C ARG A 30 -18.21 -5.10 -1.95
N ARG A 31 -17.25 -5.38 -2.85
CA ARG A 31 -17.00 -6.76 -3.33
C ARG A 31 -16.46 -7.64 -2.20
N MET A 32 -15.57 -7.13 -1.36
CA MET A 32 -15.08 -7.82 -0.17
C MET A 32 -16.24 -8.17 0.77
N VAL A 33 -17.08 -7.22 1.12
CA VAL A 33 -18.28 -7.46 1.95
C VAL A 33 -19.18 -8.53 1.34
N ARG A 34 -19.48 -8.46 0.04
CA ARG A 34 -20.32 -9.45 -0.64
C ARG A 34 -19.68 -10.85 -0.67
N ARG A 35 -18.36 -10.92 -0.81
CA ARG A 35 -17.65 -12.21 -0.89
C ARG A 35 -17.46 -12.85 0.49
N LEU A 36 -17.32 -12.02 1.54
CA LEU A 36 -17.05 -12.41 2.92
C LEU A 36 -18.24 -12.13 3.84
N TRP A 37 -19.48 -12.14 3.28
CA TRP A 37 -20.69 -11.83 4.05
C TRP A 37 -20.89 -12.72 5.29
N TRP A 38 -20.37 -13.96 5.25
CA TRP A 38 -20.45 -14.93 6.33
C TRP A 38 -19.50 -14.61 7.52
N CYS A 39 -18.57 -13.68 7.34
CA CYS A 39 -17.64 -13.25 8.39
C CYS A 39 -17.61 -11.72 8.55
N LEU A 40 -18.75 -11.06 8.41
CA LEU A 40 -18.92 -9.62 8.59
C LEU A 40 -18.33 -9.07 9.90
N PRO A 41 -18.44 -9.76 11.06
CA PRO A 41 -17.80 -9.27 12.28
C PRO A 41 -16.28 -9.17 12.17
N LEU A 42 -15.60 -10.11 11.54
CA LEU A 42 -14.14 -10.06 11.30
C LEU A 42 -13.78 -8.92 10.33
N LEU A 43 -14.58 -8.71 9.28
CA LEU A 43 -14.38 -7.54 8.39
C LEU A 43 -14.54 -6.20 9.11
N ALA A 44 -15.52 -6.10 9.99
CA ALA A 44 -15.73 -4.91 10.81
C ALA A 44 -14.56 -4.70 11.78
N ALA A 45 -14.10 -5.78 12.43
CA ALA A 45 -12.98 -5.77 13.35
C ALA A 45 -11.68 -5.32 12.66
N GLU A 46 -11.40 -5.83 11.44
CA GLU A 46 -10.25 -5.40 10.62
C GLU A 46 -10.28 -3.89 10.37
N ARG A 47 -11.42 -3.38 9.93
CA ARG A 47 -11.58 -1.95 9.64
C ARG A 47 -11.42 -1.07 10.89
N ILE A 48 -11.95 -1.53 12.03
CA ILE A 48 -11.84 -0.83 13.32
C ILE A 48 -10.37 -0.85 13.79
N ALA A 49 -9.70 -2.00 13.71
CA ALA A 49 -8.29 -2.13 14.06
C ALA A 49 -7.42 -1.16 13.26
N ARG A 50 -7.56 -1.12 11.92
CA ARG A 50 -6.82 -0.16 11.08
C ARG A 50 -7.08 1.28 11.46
N ARG A 51 -8.32 1.64 11.81
CA ARG A 51 -8.64 3.00 12.22
C ARG A 51 -7.95 3.38 13.53
N ASN A 52 -7.94 2.45 14.51
CA ASN A 52 -7.33 2.69 15.81
C ASN A 52 -5.80 2.73 15.75
N MET A 53 -5.20 2.07 14.75
CA MET A 53 -3.75 2.04 14.55
C MET A 53 -3.25 3.15 13.62
N HIS A 54 -4.14 3.97 13.09
CA HIS A 54 -3.76 5.11 12.26
C HIS A 54 -2.91 6.10 13.09
N TYR A 55 -1.75 6.48 12.58
CA TYR A 55 -0.77 7.33 13.27
C TYR A 55 -0.01 6.68 14.45
N VAL A 56 -0.14 5.37 14.68
CA VAL A 56 0.63 4.67 15.68
C VAL A 56 1.84 4.01 15.00
N GLN A 57 3.03 4.21 15.58
CA GLN A 57 4.26 3.58 15.14
C GLN A 57 4.64 2.47 16.12
N TYR A 58 4.91 1.29 15.60
CA TYR A 58 5.44 0.13 16.32
C TYR A 58 6.89 -0.09 15.93
N ALA A 59 7.65 -0.78 16.77
CA ALA A 59 9.07 -1.00 16.53
C ALA A 59 9.35 -2.04 15.43
N SER A 60 8.40 -2.92 15.16
CA SER A 60 8.55 -3.99 14.16
C SER A 60 7.22 -4.42 13.53
N GLU A 61 7.30 -5.22 12.47
CA GLU A 61 6.17 -5.91 11.87
C GLU A 61 5.43 -6.80 12.88
N GLU A 62 6.19 -7.54 13.71
CA GLU A 62 5.62 -8.43 14.72
C GLU A 62 4.78 -7.65 15.74
N GLU A 63 5.31 -6.55 16.26
CA GLU A 63 4.57 -5.67 17.19
C GLU A 63 3.33 -5.07 16.52
N PHE A 64 3.46 -4.62 15.28
CA PHE A 64 2.32 -4.10 14.51
C PHE A 64 1.22 -5.14 14.39
N PHE A 65 1.53 -6.35 13.91
CA PHE A 65 0.52 -7.40 13.72
C PHE A 65 0.02 -7.95 15.05
N GLY A 66 0.86 -8.01 16.09
CA GLY A 66 0.43 -8.35 17.45
C GLY A 66 -0.66 -7.39 17.96
N ALA A 67 -0.42 -6.08 17.85
CA ALA A 67 -1.40 -5.07 18.19
C ALA A 67 -2.65 -5.13 17.29
N PHE A 68 -2.46 -5.30 15.97
CA PHE A 68 -3.53 -5.36 14.99
C PHE A 68 -4.52 -6.49 15.29
N PHE A 69 -4.02 -7.71 15.52
CA PHE A 69 -4.87 -8.85 15.83
C PHE A 69 -5.46 -8.78 17.24
N ALA A 70 -4.76 -8.15 18.20
CA ALA A 70 -5.32 -7.86 19.51
C ALA A 70 -6.52 -6.90 19.41
N TYR A 71 -6.42 -5.84 18.60
CA TYR A 71 -7.56 -4.95 18.30
C TYR A 71 -8.70 -5.70 17.62
N MET A 72 -8.41 -6.55 16.63
CA MET A 72 -9.42 -7.35 15.94
C MET A 72 -10.17 -8.32 16.87
N SER A 73 -9.50 -8.82 17.90
CA SER A 73 -10.06 -9.81 18.83
C SER A 73 -10.77 -9.18 20.02
N ARG A 74 -10.59 -7.88 20.25
CA ARG A 74 -11.10 -7.18 21.43
C ARG A 74 -12.64 -7.19 21.48
N GLY A 75 -13.18 -7.79 22.54
CA GLY A 75 -14.63 -7.88 22.73
C GLY A 75 -15.33 -8.94 21.87
N HIS A 76 -14.57 -9.82 21.24
CA HIS A 76 -15.09 -10.92 20.44
C HIS A 76 -14.75 -12.28 21.07
N TRP A 77 -15.49 -13.34 20.66
CA TRP A 77 -15.28 -14.70 21.14
C TRP A 77 -14.06 -15.40 20.51
N TRP A 78 -13.55 -14.86 19.37
CA TRP A 78 -12.33 -15.39 18.72
C TRP A 78 -11.07 -14.75 19.32
N GLY A 79 -10.02 -15.56 19.42
CA GLY A 79 -8.70 -15.10 19.85
C GLY A 79 -7.86 -14.48 18.75
N ILE A 80 -6.67 -14.02 19.12
CA ILE A 80 -5.68 -13.41 18.22
C ILE A 80 -5.32 -14.37 17.08
N ASP A 81 -5.14 -15.65 17.36
CA ASP A 81 -4.76 -16.67 16.37
C ASP A 81 -5.81 -16.83 15.26
N ILE A 82 -7.10 -16.80 15.64
CA ILE A 82 -8.21 -16.89 14.67
C ILE A 82 -8.24 -15.63 13.79
N ALA A 83 -8.05 -14.44 14.38
CA ALA A 83 -7.99 -13.20 13.64
C ALA A 83 -6.81 -13.18 12.66
N ALA A 84 -5.63 -13.61 13.10
CA ALA A 84 -4.42 -13.72 12.28
C ALA A 84 -4.60 -14.74 11.15
N ALA A 85 -5.04 -15.95 11.45
CA ALA A 85 -5.30 -16.98 10.46
C ALA A 85 -6.30 -16.49 9.41
N TRP A 86 -7.43 -15.92 9.83
CA TRP A 86 -8.42 -15.38 8.91
C TRP A 86 -7.86 -14.26 8.02
N TYR A 87 -7.07 -13.34 8.59
CA TYR A 87 -6.49 -12.23 7.85
C TYR A 87 -5.57 -12.72 6.74
N HIS A 88 -4.65 -13.65 7.06
CA HIS A 88 -3.66 -14.14 6.11
C HIS A 88 -4.21 -15.18 5.12
N THR A 89 -5.15 -16.04 5.55
CA THR A 89 -5.64 -17.15 4.71
C THR A 89 -6.95 -16.85 3.98
N VAL A 90 -7.73 -15.88 4.46
CA VAL A 90 -9.04 -15.55 3.88
C VAL A 90 -9.09 -14.12 3.35
N TYR A 91 -8.79 -13.12 4.18
CA TYR A 91 -8.97 -11.71 3.82
C TYR A 91 -8.04 -11.28 2.68
N LEU A 92 -6.72 -11.38 2.86
CA LEU A 92 -5.75 -10.97 1.84
C LEU A 92 -5.86 -11.78 0.55
N PRO A 93 -5.95 -13.14 0.57
CA PRO A 93 -6.15 -13.91 -0.66
C PRO A 93 -7.47 -13.61 -1.38
N THR A 94 -8.52 -13.26 -0.63
CA THR A 94 -9.79 -12.85 -1.25
C THR A 94 -9.64 -11.51 -1.94
N MET A 95 -8.93 -10.55 -1.35
CA MET A 95 -8.62 -9.27 -1.97
C MET A 95 -7.87 -9.47 -3.29
N VAL A 96 -6.79 -10.27 -3.30
CA VAL A 96 -6.01 -10.57 -4.51
C VAL A 96 -6.88 -11.22 -5.60
N ARG A 97 -7.71 -12.20 -5.23
CA ARG A 97 -8.64 -12.85 -6.18
C ARG A 97 -9.63 -11.87 -6.79
N LEU A 98 -10.18 -10.95 -5.99
CA LEU A 98 -11.10 -9.93 -6.49
C LEU A 98 -10.40 -8.92 -7.39
N ILE A 99 -9.16 -8.55 -7.08
CA ILE A 99 -8.33 -7.70 -7.94
C ILE A 99 -8.14 -8.38 -9.29
N ARG A 100 -7.67 -9.61 -9.31
CA ARG A 100 -7.46 -10.40 -10.55
C ARG A 100 -8.72 -10.52 -11.41
N ALA A 101 -9.88 -10.68 -10.77
CA ALA A 101 -11.13 -10.92 -11.48
C ALA A 101 -11.81 -9.64 -12.02
N HIS A 102 -11.56 -8.48 -11.40
CA HIS A 102 -12.42 -7.32 -11.63
C HIS A 102 -11.69 -6.01 -11.86
N TYR A 103 -10.36 -5.98 -11.74
CA TYR A 103 -9.60 -4.74 -11.86
C TYR A 103 -8.53 -4.84 -12.93
N LYS A 104 -8.18 -3.70 -13.47
CA LYS A 104 -7.09 -3.54 -14.43
C LYS A 104 -6.19 -2.40 -13.96
N PRO A 105 -4.92 -2.40 -14.35
CA PRO A 105 -4.05 -1.26 -14.07
C PRO A 105 -4.62 0.04 -14.65
N ARG A 106 -4.34 1.15 -14.00
CA ARG A 106 -4.61 2.47 -14.56
C ARG A 106 -3.64 2.74 -15.71
N PRO A 107 -4.11 3.12 -16.90
CA PRO A 107 -3.23 3.43 -18.01
C PRO A 107 -2.21 4.52 -17.68
N GLU A 108 -2.66 5.60 -17.01
CA GLU A 108 -1.80 6.70 -16.60
C GLU A 108 -0.72 6.32 -15.59
N ALA A 109 -0.98 5.34 -14.73
CA ALA A 109 0.01 4.82 -13.79
C ALA A 109 1.03 3.92 -14.50
N LEU A 110 0.57 3.06 -15.43
CA LEU A 110 1.47 2.24 -16.25
C LEU A 110 2.37 3.09 -17.15
N GLU A 111 1.84 4.14 -17.78
CA GLU A 111 2.65 5.08 -18.57
C GLU A 111 3.79 5.65 -17.72
N LEU A 112 3.51 6.02 -16.46
CA LEU A 112 4.53 6.56 -15.56
C LEU A 112 5.55 5.50 -15.13
N VAL A 113 5.12 4.26 -14.90
CA VAL A 113 6.01 3.12 -14.60
C VAL A 113 6.95 2.85 -15.80
N GLU A 114 6.40 2.79 -17.01
CA GLU A 114 7.20 2.55 -18.22
C GLU A 114 8.16 3.72 -18.51
N GLU A 115 7.72 4.97 -18.28
CA GLU A 115 8.60 6.13 -18.43
C GLU A 115 9.73 6.11 -17.39
N ALA A 116 9.44 5.77 -16.13
CA ALA A 116 10.46 5.65 -15.08
C ALA A 116 11.47 4.53 -15.41
N LYS A 117 10.98 3.38 -15.87
CA LYS A 117 11.80 2.25 -16.32
C LYS A 117 12.68 2.64 -17.51
N ALA A 118 12.13 3.30 -18.53
CA ALA A 118 12.87 3.74 -19.71
C ALA A 118 14.00 4.75 -19.38
N LYS A 119 13.81 5.52 -18.30
CA LYS A 119 14.81 6.46 -17.79
C LYS A 119 15.81 5.82 -16.82
N GLY A 120 15.68 4.53 -16.50
CA GLY A 120 16.53 3.84 -15.54
C GLY A 120 16.41 4.38 -14.10
N LEU A 121 15.22 4.88 -13.73
CA LEU A 121 14.98 5.38 -12.36
C LEU A 121 14.82 4.21 -11.40
N LYS A 122 15.25 4.38 -10.14
CA LYS A 122 14.90 3.46 -9.07
C LYS A 122 13.40 3.48 -8.85
N MET A 123 12.78 2.32 -8.72
CA MET A 123 11.35 2.20 -8.51
C MET A 123 11.03 1.34 -7.30
N ALA A 124 10.01 1.73 -6.53
CA ALA A 124 9.51 0.95 -5.41
C ALA A 124 7.99 0.98 -5.32
N ILE A 125 7.42 -0.04 -4.69
CA ILE A 125 6.04 -0.04 -4.20
C ILE A 125 6.05 0.09 -2.68
N TYR A 126 5.25 1.03 -2.17
CA TYR A 126 5.02 1.22 -0.75
C TYR A 126 3.51 1.29 -0.48
N SER A 127 2.94 0.20 0.03
CA SER A 127 1.49 -0.01 0.18
C SER A 127 1.05 -0.09 1.65
N ASP A 128 -0.19 0.30 1.95
CA ASP A 128 -0.80 0.10 3.27
C ASP A 128 -1.26 -1.36 3.53
N TYR A 129 -1.30 -2.19 2.50
CA TYR A 129 -1.73 -3.58 2.58
C TYR A 129 -0.66 -4.52 2.05
N GLY A 130 -0.54 -5.68 2.69
CA GLY A 130 0.33 -6.76 2.23
C GLY A 130 -0.09 -7.41 0.90
N CYS A 131 0.55 -8.50 0.55
CA CYS A 131 0.40 -9.20 -0.74
C CYS A 131 0.71 -8.28 -1.93
N VAL A 132 1.78 -7.49 -1.82
CA VAL A 132 2.17 -6.51 -2.85
C VAL A 132 2.45 -7.21 -4.17
N ILE A 133 3.28 -8.25 -4.16
CA ILE A 133 3.67 -9.03 -5.36
C ILE A 133 2.44 -9.68 -5.99
N GLU A 134 1.65 -10.40 -5.19
CA GLU A 134 0.47 -11.11 -5.68
C GLU A 134 -0.60 -10.19 -6.27
N LYS A 135 -0.70 -8.96 -5.76
CA LYS A 135 -1.58 -7.93 -6.32
C LYS A 135 -1.05 -7.40 -7.64
N MET A 136 0.26 -7.16 -7.76
CA MET A 136 0.88 -6.73 -9.01
C MET A 136 0.70 -7.79 -10.09
N GLU A 137 0.97 -9.05 -9.78
CA GLU A 137 0.73 -10.19 -10.67
C GLU A 137 -0.76 -10.33 -11.05
N ALA A 138 -1.67 -10.13 -10.08
CA ALA A 138 -3.10 -10.14 -10.32
C ALA A 138 -3.56 -9.04 -11.28
N LEU A 139 -2.85 -7.93 -11.33
CA LEU A 139 -3.05 -6.82 -12.28
C LEU A 139 -2.30 -7.01 -13.59
N GLY A 140 -1.43 -8.01 -13.72
CA GLY A 140 -0.56 -8.20 -14.88
C GLY A 140 0.58 -7.18 -14.94
N ILE A 141 1.00 -6.64 -13.80
CA ILE A 141 2.14 -5.72 -13.68
C ILE A 141 3.37 -6.56 -13.31
N ASP A 142 4.43 -6.47 -14.10
CA ASP A 142 5.71 -7.12 -13.82
C ASP A 142 6.36 -6.47 -12.57
N PRO A 143 6.63 -7.23 -11.51
CA PRO A 143 7.30 -6.70 -10.32
C PRO A 143 8.82 -6.53 -10.48
N SER A 144 9.43 -7.17 -11.50
CA SER A 144 10.89 -7.24 -11.64
C SER A 144 11.63 -5.90 -11.79
N PRO A 145 11.03 -4.82 -12.36
CA PRO A 145 11.69 -3.52 -12.43
C PRO A 145 11.75 -2.75 -11.11
N PHE A 146 11.06 -3.22 -10.06
CA PHE A 146 11.00 -2.52 -8.78
C PHE A 146 12.07 -3.07 -7.82
N GLU A 147 12.92 -2.18 -7.33
CA GLU A 147 14.02 -2.54 -6.39
C GLU A 147 13.47 -2.89 -4.99
N LEU A 148 12.32 -2.32 -4.61
CA LEU A 148 11.69 -2.56 -3.31
C LEU A 148 10.18 -2.74 -3.47
N LEU A 149 9.64 -3.80 -2.88
CA LEU A 149 8.22 -4.12 -2.83
C LEU A 149 7.86 -4.34 -1.35
N ILE A 150 7.25 -3.35 -0.71
CA ILE A 150 7.05 -3.38 0.74
C ILE A 150 5.67 -2.83 1.12
N SER A 151 5.12 -3.37 2.20
CA SER A 151 3.96 -2.79 2.86
C SER A 151 4.33 -2.01 4.12
N ALA A 152 3.56 -0.98 4.44
CA ALA A 152 3.78 -0.15 5.62
C ALA A 152 3.73 -0.96 6.95
N PRO A 153 2.84 -1.97 7.10
CA PRO A 153 2.87 -2.90 8.24
C PRO A 153 4.22 -3.58 8.47
N GLU A 154 4.96 -3.95 7.41
CA GLU A 154 6.31 -4.53 7.54
C GLU A 154 7.31 -3.57 8.20
N LEU A 155 7.02 -2.27 8.16
CA LEU A 155 7.80 -1.22 8.82
C LEU A 155 7.17 -0.75 10.14
N GLY A 156 6.16 -1.44 10.64
CA GLY A 156 5.54 -1.20 11.94
C GLY A 156 4.48 -0.10 11.97
N ALA A 157 3.94 0.38 10.83
CA ALA A 157 2.89 1.40 10.84
C ALA A 157 1.97 1.32 9.62
N LEU A 158 1.03 2.28 9.54
CA LEU A 158 0.25 2.60 8.34
C LEU A 158 0.65 3.99 7.83
N LYS A 159 0.43 4.26 6.55
CA LYS A 159 0.60 5.62 6.01
C LYS A 159 -0.45 6.60 6.59
N PRO A 160 -0.09 7.87 6.84
CA PRO A 160 1.25 8.41 6.73
C PRO A 160 2.07 8.11 7.99
N SER A 161 3.26 7.61 7.82
CA SER A 161 4.26 7.47 8.90
C SER A 161 5.58 8.01 8.34
N GLU A 162 6.11 9.07 8.95
CA GLU A 162 7.40 9.62 8.56
C GLU A 162 8.54 8.60 8.77
N PRO A 163 8.64 7.89 9.92
CA PRO A 163 9.69 6.87 10.10
C PRO A 163 9.65 5.80 9.02
N CYS A 164 8.46 5.29 8.66
CA CYS A 164 8.34 4.28 7.61
C CYS A 164 8.71 4.84 6.23
N ALA A 165 8.24 6.03 5.87
CA ALA A 165 8.59 6.66 4.59
C ALA A 165 10.11 6.93 4.50
N ARG A 166 10.74 7.39 5.59
CA ARG A 166 12.19 7.57 5.68
C ARG A 166 12.92 6.25 5.52
N ARG A 167 12.44 5.19 6.17
CA ARG A 167 13.03 3.85 6.05
C ARG A 167 12.95 3.29 4.62
N VAL A 168 11.85 3.54 3.91
CA VAL A 168 11.74 3.19 2.47
C VAL A 168 12.83 3.90 1.65
N LEU A 169 13.06 5.19 1.88
CA LEU A 169 14.10 5.94 1.16
C LEU A 169 15.52 5.46 1.53
N GLU A 170 15.77 5.12 2.80
CA GLU A 170 17.04 4.53 3.23
C GLU A 170 17.32 3.19 2.55
N MET A 171 16.31 2.29 2.48
CA MET A 171 16.43 0.98 1.82
C MET A 171 16.72 1.12 0.32
N LEU A 172 16.25 2.20 -0.29
CA LEU A 172 16.52 2.52 -1.70
C LEU A 172 17.79 3.35 -1.90
N GLU A 173 18.47 3.74 -0.82
CA GLU A 173 19.56 4.72 -0.88
C GLU A 173 19.16 5.97 -1.69
N ALA A 174 17.94 6.46 -1.45
CA ALA A 174 17.32 7.52 -2.22
C ALA A 174 17.40 8.88 -1.53
N ASP A 175 17.79 9.90 -2.28
CA ASP A 175 17.73 11.29 -1.84
C ASP A 175 16.29 11.81 -1.95
N PRO A 176 15.67 12.27 -0.83
CA PRO A 176 14.34 12.85 -0.85
C PRO A 176 14.14 13.94 -1.88
N ALA A 177 15.14 14.82 -2.09
CA ALA A 177 15.05 15.94 -3.03
C ALA A 177 14.87 15.50 -4.49
N THR A 178 15.30 14.28 -4.84
CA THR A 178 15.18 13.67 -6.16
C THR A 178 14.18 12.50 -6.19
N THR A 179 13.38 12.35 -5.12
CA THR A 179 12.35 11.31 -5.02
C THR A 179 10.96 11.87 -5.31
N LEU A 180 10.19 11.09 -6.07
CA LEU A 180 8.77 11.32 -6.33
C LEU A 180 7.95 10.21 -5.68
N ILE A 181 7.00 10.59 -4.83
CA ILE A 181 5.99 9.67 -4.31
C ILE A 181 4.71 9.86 -5.13
N VAL A 182 4.17 8.76 -5.66
CA VAL A 182 2.97 8.72 -6.48
C VAL A 182 1.85 8.02 -5.72
N GLY A 183 0.70 8.66 -5.56
CA GLY A 183 -0.40 8.10 -4.77
C GLY A 183 -1.77 8.68 -5.10
N ASP A 184 -2.84 8.04 -4.61
CA ASP A 184 -4.23 8.47 -4.78
C ASP A 184 -4.69 9.45 -3.68
N LYS A 185 -4.01 9.43 -2.50
CA LYS A 185 -4.43 10.16 -1.31
C LYS A 185 -3.40 11.16 -0.81
N GLU A 186 -3.79 12.44 -0.90
CA GLU A 186 -2.95 13.53 -0.41
C GLU A 186 -2.71 13.45 1.11
N GLU A 187 -3.74 13.03 1.88
CA GLU A 187 -3.66 12.87 3.34
C GLU A 187 -2.80 11.68 3.80
N LYS A 188 -2.43 10.77 2.90
CA LYS A 188 -1.57 9.62 3.16
C LYS A 188 -0.24 9.74 2.42
N ASP A 189 -0.29 9.59 1.11
CA ASP A 189 0.91 9.56 0.27
C ASP A 189 1.55 10.94 0.17
N GLY A 190 0.71 11.98 0.01
CA GLY A 190 1.17 13.37 0.01
C GLY A 190 1.75 13.80 1.36
N ALA A 191 1.09 13.40 2.46
CA ALA A 191 1.60 13.69 3.80
C ALA A 191 2.91 12.95 4.08
N ALA A 192 3.05 11.68 3.67
CA ALA A 192 4.30 10.92 3.77
C ALA A 192 5.43 11.58 2.95
N ALA A 193 5.14 11.99 1.71
CA ALA A 193 6.10 12.70 0.86
C ALA A 193 6.59 13.99 1.51
N LYS A 194 5.67 14.82 2.00
CA LYS A 194 5.97 16.07 2.70
C LYS A 194 6.84 15.86 3.94
N ALA A 195 6.54 14.82 4.71
CA ALA A 195 7.26 14.53 5.96
C ALA A 195 8.73 14.20 5.72
N VAL A 196 9.06 13.55 4.60
CA VAL A 196 10.45 13.20 4.24
C VAL A 196 11.11 14.22 3.31
N GLY A 197 10.40 15.24 2.86
CA GLY A 197 10.92 16.25 1.91
C GLY A 197 10.95 15.79 0.45
N ALA A 198 10.17 14.77 0.10
CA ALA A 198 10.02 14.28 -1.26
C ALA A 198 8.90 15.01 -2.03
N ARG A 199 8.95 14.91 -3.36
CA ARG A 199 7.88 15.44 -4.22
C ARG A 199 6.68 14.49 -4.20
N PHE A 200 5.48 15.03 -4.38
CA PHE A 200 4.26 14.24 -4.50
C PHE A 200 3.55 14.47 -5.84
N TYR A 201 3.10 13.39 -6.45
CA TYR A 201 2.24 13.41 -7.62
C TYR A 201 0.96 12.61 -7.35
N LYS A 202 -0.18 13.29 -7.46
CA LYS A 202 -1.49 12.68 -7.28
C LYS A 202 -2.00 12.13 -8.62
N ILE A 203 -2.32 10.85 -8.64
CA ILE A 203 -3.01 10.16 -9.73
C ILE A 203 -4.52 10.18 -9.53
#